data_045779ad7320d1eef1851e95897028ae
#
_entry.id   045779ad7320d1eef1851e95897028ae
#
_cell.length_a   1.000
_cell.length_b   1.000
_cell.length_c   1.000
_cell.angle_alpha   90.00
_cell.angle_beta   90.00
_cell.angle_gamma   90.00
#
_symmetry.space_group_name_H-M   'P 1'
#
loop_
_entity.id
_entity.type
_entity.pdbx_description
1 polymer ?
#
loop_
_entity_poly.entity_id
_entity_poly.type
_entity_poly.pdbx_seq_one_letter_code
_entity_poly.pdbx_strand_id
1 'polypeptide(L)'
;MQMARAGPAHIIRAVPTDARGESPGKQLIAHRGASAYAPEHTLAAYRLAMEHGADYVEQDLAVTRDGVLICLHDDTLERTSNVAEIYPDRFTEESEGAGRRWIANDFTLAEIRCLDTGRWFGPAFAGQHIVTWQEALDLVRGKAGLYPELKSPPLYVGRGVDMVNIFVESVRSNGFDRPESLRTTPMIAQSFDEPTIRRLAVELPTVPRILLMDSLLGEGLTGARLREIARFATGIGPAKDLIDLEPAIVTRAHQAGLTVTAYTFRASNPGRFASVREEMSHFLYTLEIDALFTDNPDLFPRRP
;
A
#
# COMPACT_ATOMS: atom_id res chain seq x y z
N MET A 1 -31.41 40.50 20.98
CA MET A 1 -29.95 40.26 21.03
C MET A 1 -29.72 38.84 20.47
N GLN A 2 -29.46 38.77 19.16
CA GLN A 2 -29.40 37.52 18.41
C GLN A 2 -27.93 37.09 18.34
N MET A 3 -27.59 35.95 18.98
CA MET A 3 -26.26 35.37 18.89
C MET A 3 -26.09 34.72 17.51
N ALA A 4 -25.14 35.24 16.75
CA ALA A 4 -24.70 34.64 15.49
C ALA A 4 -23.96 33.32 15.80
N ARG A 5 -24.43 32.20 15.23
CA ARG A 5 -23.71 30.93 15.22
C ARG A 5 -22.54 31.03 14.23
N ALA A 6 -21.32 30.91 14.70
CA ALA A 6 -20.15 30.73 13.87
C ALA A 6 -20.25 29.39 13.13
N GLY A 7 -20.19 29.42 11.80
CA GLY A 7 -20.09 28.23 10.96
C GLY A 7 -18.73 27.55 11.12
N PRO A 8 -18.60 26.26 10.78
CA PRO A 8 -17.33 25.54 10.90
C PRO A 8 -16.29 26.18 9.99
N ALA A 9 -15.14 26.54 10.55
CA ALA A 9 -14.00 27.02 9.80
C ALA A 9 -13.54 25.93 8.80
N HIS A 10 -13.53 26.27 7.51
CA HIS A 10 -12.91 25.47 6.49
C HIS A 10 -11.39 25.43 6.77
N ILE A 11 -10.93 24.34 7.35
CA ILE A 11 -9.49 24.05 7.41
C ILE A 11 -9.08 23.68 5.98
N ILE A 12 -8.52 24.63 5.26
CA ILE A 12 -7.76 24.37 4.04
C ILE A 12 -6.54 23.58 4.49
N ARG A 13 -6.58 22.25 4.35
CA ARG A 13 -5.39 21.41 4.56
C ARG A 13 -4.41 21.74 3.44
N ALA A 14 -3.30 22.37 3.81
CA ALA A 14 -2.15 22.52 2.93
C ALA A 14 -1.68 21.13 2.48
N VAL A 15 -1.41 20.98 1.18
CA VAL A 15 -0.65 19.84 0.64
C VAL A 15 0.63 19.75 1.47
N PRO A 16 1.06 18.56 1.94
CA PRO A 16 2.31 18.44 2.68
C PRO A 16 3.43 18.99 1.78
N THR A 17 4.02 20.10 2.16
CA THR A 17 5.22 20.63 1.51
C THR A 17 6.44 19.91 2.12
N ASP A 18 7.49 19.74 1.32
CA ASP A 18 8.77 19.25 1.83
C ASP A 18 9.37 20.27 2.84
N ALA A 19 10.52 19.89 3.45
CA ALA A 19 11.20 20.76 4.43
C ALA A 19 11.64 22.13 3.86
N ARG A 20 11.53 22.35 2.52
CA ARG A 20 11.83 23.60 1.81
C ARG A 20 10.56 24.37 1.44
N GLY A 21 9.36 23.85 1.75
CA GLY A 21 8.08 24.49 1.40
C GLY A 21 7.67 24.29 -0.06
N GLU A 22 8.35 23.40 -0.78
CA GLU A 22 8.03 23.05 -2.17
C GLU A 22 7.02 21.90 -2.22
N SER A 23 6.25 21.81 -3.30
CA SER A 23 5.44 20.62 -3.56
C SER A 23 6.38 19.43 -3.66
N PRO A 24 6.11 18.30 -2.95
CA PRO A 24 6.95 17.12 -3.05
C PRO A 24 7.08 16.72 -4.52
N GLY A 25 8.30 16.43 -4.97
CA GLY A 25 8.54 15.89 -6.30
C GLY A 25 7.74 14.62 -6.52
N LYS A 26 7.65 14.17 -7.77
CA LYS A 26 6.99 12.88 -8.10
C LYS A 26 7.62 11.76 -7.31
N GLN A 27 6.79 10.90 -6.66
CA GLN A 27 7.26 9.91 -5.70
C GLN A 27 7.23 8.50 -6.28
N LEU A 28 8.28 7.74 -5.96
CA LEU A 28 8.47 6.34 -6.28
C LEU A 28 8.07 5.47 -5.10
N ILE A 29 7.05 4.61 -5.28
CA ILE A 29 6.71 3.57 -4.33
C ILE A 29 7.16 2.21 -4.92
N ALA A 30 8.08 1.53 -4.22
CA ALA A 30 8.52 0.20 -4.59
C ALA A 30 7.46 -0.82 -4.15
N HIS A 31 6.71 -1.35 -5.13
CA HIS A 31 5.58 -2.27 -4.94
C HIS A 31 6.05 -3.62 -4.40
N ARG A 32 5.73 -3.92 -3.15
CA ARG A 32 6.20 -5.10 -2.40
C ARG A 32 7.74 -5.20 -2.32
N GLY A 33 8.41 -4.05 -2.36
CA GLY A 33 9.84 -3.92 -2.56
C GLY A 33 10.25 -3.84 -4.03
N ALA A 34 11.48 -4.22 -4.36
CA ALA A 34 11.96 -4.36 -5.74
C ALA A 34 11.52 -5.72 -6.32
N SER A 35 10.21 -5.95 -6.41
CA SER A 35 9.58 -7.26 -6.64
C SER A 35 9.83 -7.85 -8.03
N ALA A 36 10.31 -7.06 -8.99
CA ALA A 36 10.78 -7.59 -10.27
C ALA A 36 12.15 -8.31 -10.16
N TYR A 37 12.90 -8.12 -9.07
CA TYR A 37 14.29 -8.57 -8.93
C TYR A 37 14.53 -9.46 -7.72
N ALA A 38 13.62 -9.43 -6.74
CA ALA A 38 13.67 -10.25 -5.53
C ALA A 38 12.25 -10.66 -5.12
N PRO A 39 12.08 -11.77 -4.35
CA PRO A 39 10.77 -12.23 -3.93
C PRO A 39 10.02 -11.12 -3.18
N GLU A 40 8.78 -10.87 -3.59
CA GLU A 40 7.92 -9.86 -2.97
C GLU A 40 7.85 -10.03 -1.44
N HIS A 41 7.76 -8.92 -0.71
CA HIS A 41 7.60 -8.88 0.75
C HIS A 41 8.70 -9.60 1.54
N THR A 42 9.91 -9.68 0.98
CA THR A 42 11.11 -10.15 1.72
C THR A 42 12.01 -8.98 2.11
N LEU A 43 12.84 -9.20 3.13
CA LEU A 43 13.87 -8.21 3.49
C LEU A 43 14.85 -7.95 2.34
N ALA A 44 15.07 -8.94 1.46
CA ALA A 44 15.90 -8.80 0.26
C ALA A 44 15.27 -7.79 -0.72
N ALA A 45 13.97 -7.93 -1.03
CA ALA A 45 13.26 -7.02 -1.91
C ALA A 45 13.20 -5.59 -1.35
N TYR A 46 13.03 -5.43 -0.03
CA TYR A 46 12.97 -4.12 0.62
C TYR A 46 14.34 -3.41 0.63
N ARG A 47 15.44 -4.15 0.91
CA ARG A 47 16.79 -3.59 0.82
C ARG A 47 17.11 -3.12 -0.59
N LEU A 48 16.83 -3.96 -1.58
CA LEU A 48 17.06 -3.63 -2.98
C LEU A 48 16.23 -2.43 -3.44
N ALA A 49 14.97 -2.30 -2.98
CA ALA A 49 14.14 -1.14 -3.25
C ALA A 49 14.78 0.17 -2.76
N MET A 50 15.31 0.16 -1.53
CA MET A 50 16.01 1.34 -0.98
C MET A 50 17.32 1.63 -1.72
N GLU A 51 18.07 0.60 -2.12
CA GLU A 51 19.29 0.74 -2.95
C GLU A 51 18.97 1.35 -4.33
N HIS A 52 17.80 1.03 -4.90
CA HIS A 52 17.29 1.62 -6.13
C HIS A 52 16.66 3.01 -5.94
N GLY A 53 16.73 3.57 -4.73
CA GLY A 53 16.31 4.94 -4.43
C GLY A 53 14.78 5.10 -4.30
N ALA A 54 14.08 4.08 -3.82
CA ALA A 54 12.65 4.20 -3.52
C ALA A 54 12.39 5.29 -2.46
N ASP A 55 11.40 6.16 -2.72
CA ASP A 55 10.95 7.14 -1.74
C ASP A 55 10.13 6.45 -0.64
N TYR A 56 9.35 5.44 -1.04
CA TYR A 56 8.58 4.57 -0.15
C TYR A 56 8.77 3.10 -0.54
N VAL A 57 8.76 2.25 0.47
CA VAL A 57 8.63 0.79 0.30
C VAL A 57 7.21 0.41 0.70
N GLU A 58 6.53 -0.35 -0.13
CA GLU A 58 5.16 -0.78 0.13
C GLU A 58 5.12 -2.14 0.82
N GLN A 59 4.12 -2.33 1.69
CA GLN A 59 3.81 -3.55 2.41
C GLN A 59 2.32 -3.84 2.34
N ASP A 60 1.94 -5.03 1.83
CA ASP A 60 0.61 -5.59 2.01
C ASP A 60 0.53 -6.28 3.37
N LEU A 61 -0.40 -5.90 4.23
CA LEU A 61 -0.51 -6.45 5.58
C LEU A 61 -1.61 -7.51 5.67
N ALA A 62 -1.24 -8.64 6.24
CA ALA A 62 -2.14 -9.73 6.64
C ALA A 62 -1.96 -10.01 8.14
N VAL A 63 -2.89 -10.77 8.75
CA VAL A 63 -2.85 -11.09 10.18
C VAL A 63 -2.75 -12.61 10.38
N THR A 64 -1.80 -13.06 11.19
CA THR A 64 -1.68 -14.46 11.61
C THR A 64 -2.76 -14.85 12.62
N ARG A 65 -2.93 -16.16 12.89
CA ARG A 65 -3.88 -16.67 13.89
C ARG A 65 -3.62 -16.11 15.31
N ASP A 66 -2.38 -15.87 15.65
CA ASP A 66 -1.95 -15.31 16.94
C ASP A 66 -1.84 -13.77 16.93
N GLY A 67 -2.43 -13.11 15.92
CA GLY A 67 -2.62 -11.65 15.90
C GLY A 67 -1.38 -10.85 15.48
N VAL A 68 -0.42 -11.45 14.81
CA VAL A 68 0.77 -10.74 14.32
C VAL A 68 0.55 -10.24 12.90
N LEU A 69 0.86 -8.96 12.63
CA LEU A 69 0.89 -8.41 11.28
C LEU A 69 2.11 -8.93 10.52
N ILE A 70 1.86 -9.50 9.35
CA ILE A 70 2.87 -9.98 8.39
C ILE A 70 2.72 -9.29 7.05
N CYS A 71 3.80 -9.25 6.25
CA CYS A 71 3.80 -8.71 4.90
C CYS A 71 3.47 -9.83 3.92
N LEU A 72 2.24 -9.83 3.39
CA LEU A 72 1.72 -10.85 2.48
C LEU A 72 0.59 -10.27 1.64
N HIS A 73 0.68 -10.39 0.32
CA HIS A 73 -0.33 -9.82 -0.58
C HIS A 73 -1.65 -10.60 -0.57
N ASP A 74 -1.57 -11.92 -0.71
CA ASP A 74 -2.78 -12.77 -0.78
C ASP A 74 -3.26 -13.10 0.64
N ASP A 75 -4.54 -13.40 0.79
CA ASP A 75 -5.08 -13.92 2.04
C ASP A 75 -4.59 -15.36 2.33
N THR A 76 -3.84 -15.95 1.39
CA THR A 76 -3.37 -17.33 1.41
C THR A 76 -1.87 -17.45 1.14
N LEU A 77 -1.27 -18.58 1.53
CA LEU A 77 0.19 -18.78 1.58
C LEU A 77 0.77 -19.49 0.34
N GLU A 78 -0.06 -20.19 -0.45
CA GLU A 78 0.43 -21.14 -1.47
C GLU A 78 1.16 -20.51 -2.66
N ARG A 79 0.84 -19.27 -3.04
CA ARG A 79 1.46 -18.64 -4.22
C ARG A 79 2.94 -18.33 -4.02
N THR A 80 3.30 -17.90 -2.82
CA THR A 80 4.64 -17.38 -2.51
C THR A 80 5.37 -18.17 -1.44
N SER A 81 4.91 -19.39 -1.11
CA SER A 81 5.58 -20.25 -0.14
C SER A 81 5.44 -21.73 -0.48
N ASN A 82 6.22 -22.55 0.21
CA ASN A 82 6.13 -24.01 0.16
C ASN A 82 5.13 -24.58 1.18
N VAL A 83 4.08 -23.88 1.53
CA VAL A 83 3.12 -24.28 2.56
C VAL A 83 2.48 -25.64 2.29
N ALA A 84 2.20 -25.95 1.02
CA ALA A 84 1.62 -27.26 0.64
C ALA A 84 2.58 -28.44 0.87
N GLU A 85 3.91 -28.18 0.90
CA GLU A 85 4.90 -29.19 1.24
C GLU A 85 5.03 -29.38 2.77
N ILE A 86 5.01 -28.28 3.52
CA ILE A 86 5.23 -28.29 4.98
C ILE A 86 3.97 -28.66 5.74
N TYR A 87 2.79 -28.21 5.24
CA TYR A 87 1.48 -28.44 5.87
C TYR A 87 0.46 -29.02 4.88
N PRO A 88 0.70 -30.20 4.29
CA PRO A 88 -0.09 -30.76 3.19
C PRO A 88 -1.57 -30.98 3.53
N ASP A 89 -1.90 -31.20 4.81
CA ASP A 89 -3.26 -31.52 5.27
C ASP A 89 -3.98 -30.34 5.93
N ARG A 90 -3.35 -29.16 5.98
CA ARG A 90 -3.90 -27.95 6.65
C ARG A 90 -4.44 -26.93 5.65
N PHE A 91 -5.27 -27.37 4.73
CA PHE A 91 -5.91 -26.52 3.74
C PHE A 91 -7.41 -26.40 3.97
N THR A 92 -8.03 -25.38 3.43
CA THR A 92 -9.47 -25.25 3.25
C THR A 92 -9.79 -25.58 1.80
N GLU A 93 -10.80 -26.42 1.55
CA GLU A 93 -11.32 -26.63 0.20
C GLU A 93 -12.27 -25.48 -0.14
N GLU A 94 -12.02 -24.78 -1.24
CA GLU A 94 -13.03 -23.88 -1.80
C GLU A 94 -14.12 -24.70 -2.49
N SER A 95 -15.39 -24.26 -2.29
CA SER A 95 -16.53 -24.87 -2.94
C SER A 95 -16.37 -24.88 -4.48
N GLU A 96 -16.63 -26.05 -5.10
CA GLU A 96 -16.69 -26.24 -6.55
C GLU A 96 -15.37 -26.12 -7.35
N GLY A 97 -14.29 -26.78 -6.87
CA GLY A 97 -13.13 -27.04 -7.76
C GLY A 97 -12.07 -25.93 -7.84
N ALA A 98 -12.16 -24.91 -7.02
CA ALA A 98 -11.17 -23.84 -6.96
C ALA A 98 -9.84 -24.24 -6.28
N GLY A 99 -9.75 -25.47 -5.75
CA GLY A 99 -8.51 -26.03 -5.22
C GLY A 99 -8.34 -25.88 -3.71
N ARG A 100 -7.14 -26.24 -3.26
CA ARG A 100 -6.73 -26.16 -1.85
C ARG A 100 -6.16 -24.80 -1.53
N ARG A 101 -6.60 -24.20 -0.42
CA ARG A 101 -6.20 -22.88 0.04
C ARG A 101 -5.63 -22.95 1.46
N TRP A 102 -4.47 -22.36 1.66
CA TRP A 102 -3.83 -22.25 2.98
C TRP A 102 -3.99 -20.81 3.49
N ILE A 103 -5.11 -20.54 4.16
CA ILE A 103 -5.44 -19.19 4.65
C ILE A 103 -4.42 -18.76 5.71
N ALA A 104 -3.75 -17.63 5.51
CA ALA A 104 -2.67 -17.16 6.38
C ALA A 104 -3.12 -17.02 7.86
N ASN A 105 -4.35 -16.57 8.08
CA ASN A 105 -4.93 -16.45 9.42
C ASN A 105 -5.26 -17.79 10.12
N ASP A 106 -5.05 -18.94 9.49
CA ASP A 106 -5.15 -20.27 10.14
C ASP A 106 -3.83 -20.72 10.77
N PHE A 107 -2.74 -19.97 10.54
CA PHE A 107 -1.39 -20.28 10.99
C PHE A 107 -0.89 -19.24 11.97
N THR A 108 -0.17 -19.67 13.00
CA THR A 108 0.60 -18.79 13.89
C THR A 108 1.86 -18.27 13.19
N LEU A 109 2.45 -17.19 13.71
CA LEU A 109 3.73 -16.70 13.20
C LEU A 109 4.82 -17.79 13.27
N ALA A 110 4.85 -18.58 14.34
CA ALA A 110 5.83 -19.66 14.49
C ALA A 110 5.72 -20.72 13.37
N GLU A 111 4.50 -21.07 12.97
CA GLU A 111 4.24 -22.00 11.86
C GLU A 111 4.63 -21.36 10.51
N ILE A 112 4.27 -20.09 10.28
CA ILE A 112 4.61 -19.35 9.06
C ILE A 112 6.12 -19.20 8.90
N ARG A 113 6.88 -19.06 9.98
CA ARG A 113 8.35 -18.97 9.96
C ARG A 113 9.05 -20.27 9.50
N CYS A 114 8.34 -21.39 9.46
CA CYS A 114 8.87 -22.62 8.88
C CYS A 114 8.83 -22.66 7.34
N LEU A 115 8.15 -21.69 6.70
CA LEU A 115 7.97 -21.66 5.26
C LEU A 115 9.13 -20.96 4.56
N ASP A 116 9.50 -21.49 3.39
CA ASP A 116 10.39 -20.83 2.44
C ASP A 116 9.55 -19.97 1.49
N THR A 117 9.78 -18.66 1.51
CA THR A 117 9.08 -17.68 0.68
C THR A 117 9.96 -17.08 -0.41
N GLY A 118 11.12 -17.66 -0.65
CA GLY A 118 12.04 -17.16 -1.68
C GLY A 118 12.24 -18.13 -2.84
N ARG A 119 12.18 -19.42 -2.61
CA ARG A 119 12.49 -20.46 -3.62
C ARG A 119 11.61 -20.37 -4.87
N TRP A 120 10.35 -19.98 -4.72
CA TRP A 120 9.41 -19.82 -5.83
C TRP A 120 9.89 -18.77 -6.85
N PHE A 121 10.57 -17.74 -6.38
CA PHE A 121 11.13 -16.69 -7.22
C PHE A 121 12.42 -17.14 -7.92
N GLY A 122 13.24 -17.91 -7.21
CA GLY A 122 14.48 -18.49 -7.75
C GLY A 122 15.37 -19.10 -6.69
N PRO A 123 16.22 -20.08 -7.04
CA PRO A 123 17.01 -20.84 -6.09
C PRO A 123 18.00 -19.98 -5.25
N ALA A 124 18.43 -18.84 -5.79
CA ALA A 124 19.31 -17.91 -5.06
C ALA A 124 18.61 -17.25 -3.84
N PHE A 125 17.29 -17.29 -3.78
CA PHE A 125 16.49 -16.72 -2.70
C PHE A 125 15.94 -17.79 -1.75
N ALA A 126 16.30 -19.05 -1.91
CA ALA A 126 15.86 -20.12 -1.01
C ALA A 126 16.21 -19.77 0.45
N GLY A 127 15.27 -20.09 1.38
CA GLY A 127 15.42 -19.79 2.80
C GLY A 127 15.00 -18.36 3.19
N GLN A 128 14.42 -17.56 2.31
CA GLN A 128 13.73 -16.33 2.72
C GLN A 128 12.45 -16.69 3.48
N HIS A 129 12.10 -15.86 4.47
CA HIS A 129 10.90 -16.03 5.28
C HIS A 129 9.95 -14.86 5.13
N ILE A 130 8.65 -15.08 5.41
CA ILE A 130 7.67 -14.01 5.51
C ILE A 130 8.12 -13.01 6.57
N VAL A 131 8.12 -11.74 6.18
CA VAL A 131 8.52 -10.60 7.02
C VAL A 131 7.33 -10.18 7.86
N THR A 132 7.53 -9.95 9.17
CA THR A 132 6.54 -9.26 9.99
C THR A 132 6.53 -7.77 9.67
N TRP A 133 5.41 -7.11 9.91
CA TRP A 133 5.31 -5.65 9.82
C TRP A 133 6.39 -4.95 10.67
N GLN A 134 6.65 -5.45 11.89
CA GLN A 134 7.68 -4.88 12.76
C GLN A 134 9.09 -4.97 12.13
N GLU A 135 9.44 -6.10 11.52
CA GLU A 135 10.74 -6.26 10.84
C GLU A 135 10.86 -5.35 9.60
N ALA A 136 9.77 -5.17 8.84
CA ALA A 136 9.75 -4.24 7.72
C ALA A 136 9.94 -2.79 8.22
N LEU A 137 9.23 -2.41 9.27
CA LEU A 137 9.31 -1.11 9.91
C LEU A 137 10.72 -0.80 10.42
N ASP A 138 11.34 -1.74 11.12
CA ASP A 138 12.71 -1.59 11.67
C ASP A 138 13.76 -1.48 10.56
N LEU A 139 13.58 -2.22 9.46
CA LEU A 139 14.48 -2.17 8.31
C LEU A 139 14.41 -0.82 7.58
N VAL A 140 13.19 -0.28 7.37
CA VAL A 140 12.94 0.90 6.53
C VAL A 140 13.13 2.20 7.31
N ARG A 141 12.95 2.18 8.63
CA ARG A 141 13.02 3.35 9.52
C ARG A 141 14.28 4.20 9.26
N GLY A 142 14.06 5.49 8.97
CA GLY A 142 15.11 6.46 8.72
C GLY A 142 15.83 6.33 7.36
N LYS A 143 15.37 5.43 6.48
CA LYS A 143 15.99 5.18 5.16
C LYS A 143 15.04 5.46 4.00
N ALA A 144 13.76 5.14 4.14
CA ALA A 144 12.70 5.40 3.19
C ALA A 144 11.37 5.58 3.93
N GLY A 145 10.32 5.93 3.21
CA GLY A 145 8.96 5.93 3.72
C GLY A 145 8.34 4.52 3.72
N LEU A 146 7.27 4.37 4.50
CA LEU A 146 6.45 3.17 4.61
C LEU A 146 5.10 3.41 3.92
N TYR A 147 4.60 2.42 3.17
CA TYR A 147 3.33 2.53 2.46
C TYR A 147 2.44 1.30 2.71
N PRO A 148 2.03 1.04 3.98
CA PRO A 148 1.27 -0.16 4.33
C PRO A 148 -0.15 -0.16 3.75
N GLU A 149 -0.54 -1.29 3.12
CA GLU A 149 -1.91 -1.60 2.76
C GLU A 149 -2.54 -2.54 3.79
N LEU A 150 -3.72 -2.19 4.31
CA LEU A 150 -4.53 -3.11 5.09
C LEU A 150 -5.36 -3.95 4.11
N LYS A 151 -4.94 -5.22 3.93
CA LYS A 151 -5.59 -6.17 3.00
C LYS A 151 -6.82 -6.80 3.64
N SER A 152 -7.92 -6.84 2.91
CA SER A 152 -9.13 -7.59 3.26
C SER A 152 -9.62 -7.45 4.72
N PRO A 153 -9.70 -6.24 5.34
CA PRO A 153 -10.12 -6.10 6.74
C PRO A 153 -11.46 -6.80 7.06
N PRO A 154 -12.47 -6.83 6.17
CA PRO A 154 -13.72 -7.57 6.42
C PRO A 154 -13.53 -9.08 6.60
N LEU A 155 -12.54 -9.70 5.96
CA LEU A 155 -12.21 -11.12 6.17
C LEU A 155 -11.85 -11.37 7.64
N TYR A 156 -10.99 -10.53 8.20
CA TYR A 156 -10.53 -10.66 9.58
C TYR A 156 -11.63 -10.39 10.60
N VAL A 157 -12.50 -9.40 10.34
CA VAL A 157 -13.69 -9.15 11.17
C VAL A 157 -14.59 -10.39 11.21
N GLY A 158 -14.82 -11.03 10.06
CA GLY A 158 -15.58 -12.29 9.99
C GLY A 158 -14.94 -13.44 10.78
N ARG A 159 -13.65 -13.35 11.08
CA ARG A 159 -12.87 -14.32 11.89
C ARG A 159 -12.66 -13.88 13.34
N GLY A 160 -13.29 -12.78 13.76
CA GLY A 160 -13.18 -12.22 15.12
C GLY A 160 -11.90 -11.44 15.39
N VAL A 161 -11.19 -11.00 14.35
CA VAL A 161 -9.93 -10.26 14.46
C VAL A 161 -10.13 -8.82 13.97
N ASP A 162 -9.79 -7.84 14.80
CA ASP A 162 -9.78 -6.42 14.41
C ASP A 162 -8.39 -6.01 13.90
N MET A 163 -8.13 -6.27 12.62
CA MET A 163 -6.88 -5.92 11.95
C MET A 163 -6.55 -4.42 12.06
N VAL A 164 -7.56 -3.57 11.97
CA VAL A 164 -7.37 -2.11 12.03
C VAL A 164 -6.87 -1.70 13.41
N ASN A 165 -7.43 -2.26 14.49
CA ASN A 165 -6.95 -2.00 15.85
C ASN A 165 -5.51 -2.47 16.04
N ILE A 166 -5.16 -3.67 15.57
CA ILE A 166 -3.79 -4.21 15.65
C ILE A 166 -2.81 -3.26 14.93
N PHE A 167 -3.17 -2.76 13.75
CA PHE A 167 -2.35 -1.80 13.00
C PHE A 167 -2.21 -0.46 13.75
N VAL A 168 -3.30 0.09 14.26
CA VAL A 168 -3.31 1.36 15.01
C VAL A 168 -2.43 1.26 16.26
N GLU A 169 -2.53 0.18 17.00
CA GLU A 169 -1.69 -0.07 18.19
C GLU A 169 -0.21 -0.19 17.80
N SER A 170 0.10 -0.88 16.70
CA SER A 170 1.47 -0.97 16.20
C SER A 170 2.02 0.40 15.80
N VAL A 171 1.25 1.23 15.09
CA VAL A 171 1.66 2.58 14.69
C VAL A 171 1.96 3.44 15.92
N ARG A 172 1.08 3.41 16.93
CA ARG A 172 1.24 4.18 18.19
C ARG A 172 2.42 3.70 19.02
N SER A 173 2.58 2.40 19.21
CA SER A 173 3.68 1.82 19.99
C SER A 173 5.05 2.12 19.38
N ASN A 174 5.12 2.24 18.05
CA ASN A 174 6.31 2.64 17.31
C ASN A 174 6.48 4.16 17.16
N GLY A 175 5.52 4.95 17.63
CA GLY A 175 5.53 6.42 17.63
C GLY A 175 5.27 7.06 16.26
N PHE A 176 4.73 6.31 15.27
CA PHE A 176 4.41 6.83 13.96
C PHE A 176 3.09 7.61 13.88
N ASP A 177 2.39 7.75 14.99
CA ASP A 177 1.28 8.69 15.17
C ASP A 177 1.77 10.13 15.45
N ARG A 178 3.09 10.34 15.58
CA ARG A 178 3.71 11.63 15.93
C ARG A 178 4.31 12.32 14.71
N PRO A 179 4.08 13.63 14.52
CA PRO A 179 4.64 14.37 13.39
C PRO A 179 6.17 14.29 13.27
N GLU A 180 6.89 14.17 14.42
CA GLU A 180 8.35 14.07 14.46
C GLU A 180 8.85 12.81 13.75
N SER A 181 8.23 11.67 14.05
CA SER A 181 8.59 10.39 13.43
C SER A 181 8.28 10.39 11.94
N LEU A 182 7.14 10.98 11.54
CA LEU A 182 6.72 11.08 10.14
C LEU A 182 7.62 12.01 9.29
N ARG A 183 8.37 12.92 9.92
CA ARG A 183 9.38 13.72 9.20
C ARG A 183 10.64 12.93 8.85
N THR A 184 11.00 11.94 9.64
CA THR A 184 12.21 11.12 9.44
C THR A 184 11.92 9.83 8.68
N THR A 185 10.73 9.28 8.85
CA THR A 185 10.23 8.09 8.17
C THR A 185 8.76 8.34 7.84
N PRO A 186 8.46 8.95 6.68
CA PRO A 186 7.08 9.18 6.32
C PRO A 186 6.30 7.87 6.17
N MET A 187 5.02 7.89 6.55
CA MET A 187 4.12 6.76 6.40
C MET A 187 2.84 7.22 5.72
N ILE A 188 2.34 6.42 4.77
CA ILE A 188 1.06 6.62 4.11
C ILE A 188 0.31 5.28 4.18
N ALA A 189 -0.82 5.22 4.88
CA ALA A 189 -1.63 4.01 4.95
C ALA A 189 -2.61 3.95 3.77
N GLN A 190 -2.91 2.73 3.30
CA GLN A 190 -3.86 2.53 2.21
C GLN A 190 -4.76 1.32 2.42
N SER A 191 -5.92 1.31 1.77
CA SER A 191 -6.82 0.15 1.70
C SER A 191 -7.85 0.35 0.60
N PHE A 192 -8.36 -0.75 0.04
CA PHE A 192 -9.58 -0.76 -0.79
C PHE A 192 -10.85 -0.63 0.05
N ASP A 193 -10.77 -0.94 1.35
CA ASP A 193 -11.92 -0.88 2.26
C ASP A 193 -12.15 0.55 2.77
N GLU A 194 -13.15 1.24 2.23
CA GLU A 194 -13.46 2.62 2.63
C GLU A 194 -13.78 2.76 4.12
N PRO A 195 -14.54 1.85 4.78
CA PRO A 195 -14.73 1.89 6.24
C PRO A 195 -13.43 1.92 7.01
N THR A 196 -12.42 1.15 6.59
CA THR A 196 -11.07 1.17 7.18
C THR A 196 -10.40 2.55 7.04
N ILE A 197 -10.43 3.16 5.85
CA ILE A 197 -9.84 4.49 5.62
C ILE A 197 -10.56 5.56 6.46
N ARG A 198 -11.89 5.48 6.59
CA ARG A 198 -12.67 6.37 7.48
C ARG A 198 -12.30 6.19 8.95
N ARG A 199 -12.08 4.95 9.40
CA ARG A 199 -11.65 4.65 10.77
C ARG A 199 -10.24 5.19 11.02
N LEU A 200 -9.28 4.97 10.11
CA LEU A 200 -7.93 5.52 10.22
C LEU A 200 -7.92 7.05 10.24
N ALA A 201 -8.88 7.72 9.59
CA ALA A 201 -9.01 9.17 9.65
C ALA A 201 -9.28 9.69 11.05
N VAL A 202 -9.95 8.91 11.88
CA VAL A 202 -10.28 9.23 13.27
C VAL A 202 -9.16 8.80 14.22
N GLU A 203 -8.67 7.58 14.07
CA GLU A 203 -7.72 6.98 15.02
C GLU A 203 -6.27 7.42 14.80
N LEU A 204 -5.86 7.69 13.54
CA LEU A 204 -4.51 8.13 13.15
C LEU A 204 -4.59 9.39 12.27
N PRO A 205 -5.10 10.53 12.79
CA PRO A 205 -5.35 11.72 11.98
C PRO A 205 -4.09 12.33 11.37
N THR A 206 -2.92 12.10 11.96
CA THR A 206 -1.62 12.59 11.48
C THR A 206 -1.05 11.76 10.32
N VAL A 207 -1.47 10.49 10.17
CA VAL A 207 -0.99 9.62 9.10
C VAL A 207 -1.79 9.88 7.83
N PRO A 208 -1.15 10.28 6.72
CA PRO A 208 -1.80 10.34 5.41
C PRO A 208 -2.39 8.98 5.01
N ARG A 209 -3.48 8.99 4.26
CA ARG A 209 -4.18 7.77 3.88
C ARG A 209 -4.83 7.86 2.51
N ILE A 210 -4.73 6.77 1.78
CA ILE A 210 -5.15 6.63 0.39
C ILE A 210 -6.30 5.62 0.31
N LEU A 211 -7.39 6.00 -0.36
CA LEU A 211 -8.43 5.06 -0.76
C LEU A 211 -8.04 4.45 -2.11
N LEU A 212 -7.75 3.15 -2.12
CA LEU A 212 -7.46 2.39 -3.34
C LEU A 212 -8.74 2.11 -4.13
N MET A 213 -8.61 2.06 -5.46
CA MET A 213 -9.73 1.86 -6.38
C MET A 213 -9.29 0.98 -7.54
N ASP A 214 -10.03 -0.09 -7.78
CA ASP A 214 -9.85 -0.93 -8.95
C ASP A 214 -10.81 -0.52 -10.11
N SER A 215 -10.63 -1.15 -11.26
CA SER A 215 -11.37 -0.88 -12.48
C SER A 215 -12.85 -1.29 -12.45
N LEU A 216 -13.30 -1.99 -11.40
CA LEU A 216 -14.63 -2.58 -11.32
C LEU A 216 -15.66 -1.68 -10.61
N LEU A 217 -15.24 -0.56 -10.02
CA LEU A 217 -16.12 0.37 -9.34
C LEU A 217 -16.86 1.25 -10.36
N GLY A 218 -18.02 0.78 -10.81
CA GLY A 218 -18.86 1.35 -11.88
C GLY A 218 -19.52 2.70 -11.62
N GLU A 219 -19.26 3.36 -10.50
CA GLU A 219 -19.63 4.75 -10.29
C GLU A 219 -18.44 5.64 -10.57
N GLY A 220 -18.48 6.34 -11.70
CA GLY A 220 -17.40 7.23 -12.13
C GLY A 220 -16.91 8.15 -11.01
N LEU A 221 -15.62 8.40 -10.92
CA LEU A 221 -14.99 9.30 -9.94
C LEU A 221 -15.37 10.75 -10.24
N THR A 222 -16.65 11.05 -10.00
CA THR A 222 -17.22 12.40 -10.16
C THR A 222 -16.58 13.38 -9.17
N GLY A 223 -16.59 14.68 -9.52
CA GLY A 223 -16.11 15.69 -8.59
C GLY A 223 -16.86 15.71 -7.24
N ALA A 224 -18.14 15.30 -7.22
CA ALA A 224 -18.90 15.16 -5.97
C ALA A 224 -18.37 14.03 -5.09
N ARG A 225 -18.11 12.86 -5.69
CA ARG A 225 -17.55 11.70 -4.99
C ARG A 225 -16.13 11.99 -4.47
N LEU A 226 -15.30 12.64 -5.28
CA LEU A 226 -13.93 13.02 -4.87
C LEU A 226 -13.93 14.01 -3.70
N ARG A 227 -14.86 14.99 -3.69
CA ARG A 227 -15.02 15.90 -2.53
C ARG A 227 -15.52 15.17 -1.28
N GLU A 228 -16.33 14.13 -1.42
CA GLU A 228 -16.71 13.29 -0.29
C GLU A 228 -15.49 12.52 0.25
N ILE A 229 -14.71 11.88 -0.61
CA ILE A 229 -13.49 11.14 -0.24
C ILE A 229 -12.49 12.06 0.48
N ALA A 230 -12.33 13.29 0.03
CA ALA A 230 -11.44 14.28 0.65
C ALA A 230 -11.77 14.62 2.12
N ARG A 231 -12.94 14.23 2.61
CA ARG A 231 -13.30 14.41 4.03
C ARG A 231 -12.59 13.42 4.95
N PHE A 232 -12.17 12.27 4.42
CA PHE A 232 -11.58 11.20 5.22
C PHE A 232 -10.27 10.62 4.64
N ALA A 233 -9.96 10.83 3.38
CA ALA A 233 -8.70 10.43 2.74
C ALA A 233 -7.85 11.67 2.38
N THR A 234 -6.55 11.47 2.22
CA THR A 234 -5.60 12.51 1.75
C THR A 234 -5.29 12.35 0.26
N GLY A 235 -5.65 11.21 -0.32
CA GLY A 235 -5.49 10.92 -1.73
C GLY A 235 -6.29 9.71 -2.15
N ILE A 236 -6.22 9.42 -3.45
CA ILE A 236 -6.77 8.23 -4.08
C ILE A 236 -5.67 7.41 -4.75
N GLY A 237 -5.86 6.08 -4.78
CA GLY A 237 -4.98 5.14 -5.48
C GLY A 237 -5.76 4.40 -6.58
N PRO A 238 -5.98 5.00 -7.74
CA PRO A 238 -6.66 4.31 -8.84
C PRO A 238 -5.71 3.36 -9.56
N ALA A 239 -6.25 2.23 -10.05
CA ALA A 239 -5.57 1.43 -11.05
C ALA A 239 -5.21 2.31 -12.25
N LYS A 240 -4.00 2.13 -12.82
CA LYS A 240 -3.52 2.94 -13.97
C LYS A 240 -4.50 2.93 -15.14
N ASP A 241 -5.16 1.79 -15.36
CA ASP A 241 -6.12 1.62 -16.46
C ASP A 241 -7.35 2.55 -16.32
N LEU A 242 -7.77 2.88 -15.09
CA LEU A 242 -8.83 3.87 -14.85
C LEU A 242 -8.41 5.27 -15.29
N ILE A 243 -7.16 5.64 -15.00
CA ILE A 243 -6.60 6.94 -15.41
C ILE A 243 -6.42 6.98 -16.92
N ASP A 244 -5.98 5.89 -17.53
CA ASP A 244 -5.79 5.76 -18.98
C ASP A 244 -7.13 5.88 -19.72
N LEU A 245 -8.19 5.31 -19.13
CA LEU A 245 -9.56 5.40 -19.67
C LEU A 245 -10.16 6.80 -19.48
N GLU A 246 -9.90 7.46 -18.35
CA GLU A 246 -10.45 8.77 -18.01
C GLU A 246 -9.40 9.68 -17.35
N PRO A 247 -8.45 10.28 -18.10
CA PRO A 247 -7.36 11.10 -17.56
C PRO A 247 -7.83 12.30 -16.71
N ALA A 248 -9.05 12.80 -16.95
CA ALA A 248 -9.64 13.90 -16.19
C ALA A 248 -9.85 13.57 -14.69
N ILE A 249 -9.76 12.31 -14.29
CA ILE A 249 -9.79 11.88 -12.89
C ILE A 249 -8.70 12.61 -12.09
N VAL A 250 -7.48 12.72 -12.63
CA VAL A 250 -6.35 13.37 -11.95
C VAL A 250 -6.66 14.84 -11.64
N THR A 251 -7.07 15.60 -12.65
CA THR A 251 -7.43 17.03 -12.45
C THR A 251 -8.58 17.18 -11.44
N ARG A 252 -9.61 16.33 -11.51
CA ARG A 252 -10.72 16.40 -10.56
C ARG A 252 -10.31 16.04 -9.14
N ALA A 253 -9.39 15.08 -8.97
CA ALA A 253 -8.84 14.71 -7.67
C ALA A 253 -8.04 15.87 -7.06
N HIS A 254 -7.16 16.49 -7.82
CA HIS A 254 -6.41 17.68 -7.40
C HIS A 254 -7.34 18.85 -7.03
N GLN A 255 -8.39 19.10 -7.81
CA GLN A 255 -9.41 20.11 -7.48
C GLN A 255 -10.16 19.81 -6.16
N ALA A 256 -10.27 18.55 -5.79
CA ALA A 256 -10.82 18.12 -4.50
C ALA A 256 -9.79 18.15 -3.36
N GLY A 257 -8.52 18.47 -3.62
CA GLY A 257 -7.42 18.48 -2.65
C GLY A 257 -6.87 17.09 -2.33
N LEU A 258 -7.05 16.11 -3.24
CA LEU A 258 -6.55 14.75 -3.13
C LEU A 258 -5.30 14.55 -3.99
N THR A 259 -4.30 13.84 -3.46
CA THR A 259 -3.20 13.32 -4.26
C THR A 259 -3.64 12.08 -5.05
N VAL A 260 -2.91 11.78 -6.14
CA VAL A 260 -3.18 10.61 -7.00
C VAL A 260 -1.94 9.73 -7.07
N THR A 261 -2.07 8.49 -6.58
CA THR A 261 -1.01 7.46 -6.61
C THR A 261 -1.48 6.27 -7.42
N ALA A 262 -0.97 6.11 -8.64
CA ALA A 262 -1.40 5.04 -9.55
C ALA A 262 -0.64 3.72 -9.34
N TYR A 263 -1.29 2.58 -9.58
CA TYR A 263 -0.70 1.23 -9.52
C TYR A 263 -1.13 0.39 -10.74
N THR A 264 -0.39 -0.61 -11.15
CA THR A 264 1.00 -0.95 -10.86
C THR A 264 1.77 -0.95 -12.19
N PHE A 265 2.93 -0.33 -12.20
CA PHE A 265 3.80 -0.23 -13.37
C PHE A 265 4.84 -1.36 -13.35
N ARG A 266 4.98 -2.09 -14.48
CA ARG A 266 5.84 -3.28 -14.58
C ARG A 266 6.56 -3.33 -15.92
N ALA A 267 7.87 -3.60 -15.90
CA ALA A 267 8.63 -3.78 -17.14
C ALA A 267 8.16 -4.99 -17.96
N SER A 268 7.57 -5.99 -17.30
CA SER A 268 6.99 -7.17 -17.95
C SER A 268 5.69 -6.86 -18.71
N ASN A 269 5.03 -5.72 -18.44
CA ASN A 269 3.80 -5.30 -19.10
C ASN A 269 3.68 -3.77 -19.12
N PRO A 270 4.40 -3.08 -20.03
CA PRO A 270 4.35 -1.62 -20.14
C PRO A 270 3.14 -1.10 -20.96
N GLY A 271 2.11 -1.93 -21.15
CA GLY A 271 0.92 -1.56 -21.91
C GLY A 271 1.25 -1.18 -23.35
N ARG A 272 0.79 0.00 -23.81
CA ARG A 272 1.01 0.52 -25.18
C ARG A 272 2.36 1.24 -25.36
N PHE A 273 3.16 1.36 -24.32
CA PHE A 273 4.43 2.09 -24.33
C PHE A 273 5.61 1.17 -24.71
N ALA A 274 6.67 1.72 -25.28
CA ALA A 274 7.86 0.97 -25.65
C ALA A 274 8.65 0.46 -24.41
N SER A 275 8.47 1.10 -23.26
CA SER A 275 9.09 0.68 -22.00
C SER A 275 8.26 1.16 -20.79
N VAL A 276 8.45 0.50 -19.65
CA VAL A 276 7.83 0.94 -18.39
C VAL A 276 8.31 2.35 -17.96
N ARG A 277 9.54 2.74 -18.30
CA ARG A 277 10.05 4.09 -18.06
C ARG A 277 9.28 5.15 -18.85
N GLU A 278 8.95 4.85 -20.10
CA GLU A 278 8.12 5.73 -20.94
C GLU A 278 6.70 5.80 -20.39
N GLU A 279 6.10 4.66 -20.02
CA GLU A 279 4.80 4.59 -19.39
C GLU A 279 4.75 5.44 -18.10
N MET A 280 5.68 5.22 -17.16
CA MET A 280 5.77 6.01 -15.93
C MET A 280 5.96 7.51 -16.21
N SER A 281 6.79 7.86 -17.20
CA SER A 281 7.00 9.26 -17.59
C SER A 281 5.71 9.93 -18.08
N HIS A 282 4.92 9.22 -18.87
CA HIS A 282 3.61 9.69 -19.35
C HIS A 282 2.66 9.96 -18.19
N PHE A 283 2.50 9.01 -17.29
CA PHE A 283 1.59 9.18 -16.15
C PHE A 283 2.04 10.30 -15.20
N LEU A 284 3.34 10.37 -14.87
CA LEU A 284 3.87 11.36 -13.94
C LEU A 284 3.88 12.80 -14.52
N TYR A 285 4.22 12.95 -15.80
CA TYR A 285 4.59 14.28 -16.34
C TYR A 285 3.65 14.77 -17.44
N THR A 286 2.80 13.90 -18.00
CA THR A 286 1.75 14.31 -18.94
C THR A 286 0.39 14.28 -18.28
N LEU A 287 0.09 13.22 -17.51
CA LEU A 287 -1.16 13.08 -16.76
C LEU A 287 -1.08 13.68 -15.35
N GLU A 288 0.14 14.05 -14.91
CA GLU A 288 0.42 14.78 -13.67
C GLU A 288 0.07 14.07 -12.37
N ILE A 289 0.01 12.70 -12.35
CA ILE A 289 -0.13 11.97 -11.08
C ILE A 289 1.03 12.31 -10.13
N ASP A 290 0.80 12.18 -8.82
CA ASP A 290 1.78 12.58 -7.80
C ASP A 290 2.79 11.48 -7.50
N ALA A 291 2.37 10.22 -7.56
CA ALA A 291 3.17 9.06 -7.22
C ALA A 291 2.71 7.82 -7.98
N LEU A 292 3.55 6.80 -8.01
CA LEU A 292 3.20 5.52 -8.61
C LEU A 292 3.89 4.33 -7.92
N PHE A 293 3.23 3.18 -8.01
CA PHE A 293 3.78 1.88 -7.59
C PHE A 293 4.45 1.18 -8.76
N THR A 294 5.69 0.71 -8.58
CA THR A 294 6.37 -0.08 -9.60
C THR A 294 7.11 -1.27 -9.00
N ASP A 295 7.13 -2.39 -9.75
CA ASP A 295 7.96 -3.55 -9.45
C ASP A 295 9.45 -3.31 -9.78
N ASN A 296 9.73 -2.26 -10.61
CA ASN A 296 11.05 -1.92 -11.14
C ASN A 296 11.51 -0.52 -10.66
N PRO A 297 11.87 -0.33 -9.39
CA PRO A 297 12.17 0.98 -8.83
C PRO A 297 13.39 1.68 -9.48
N ASP A 298 14.37 0.94 -9.98
CA ASP A 298 15.54 1.45 -10.71
C ASP A 298 15.19 2.13 -12.05
N LEU A 299 14.01 1.81 -12.61
CA LEU A 299 13.54 2.38 -13.87
C LEU A 299 12.70 3.65 -13.69
N PHE A 300 12.50 4.13 -12.46
CA PHE A 300 11.70 5.33 -12.21
C PHE A 300 12.31 6.58 -12.89
N PRO A 301 11.51 7.34 -13.67
CA PRO A 301 12.01 8.46 -14.46
C PRO A 301 12.16 9.74 -13.61
N ARG A 302 13.17 9.82 -12.75
CA ARG A 302 13.47 11.08 -12.04
C ARG A 302 13.86 12.14 -13.03
N ARG A 303 13.26 13.33 -12.91
CA ARG A 303 13.73 14.54 -13.60
C ARG A 303 14.79 15.22 -12.74
N PRO A 304 15.86 15.76 -13.36
CA PRO A 304 16.88 16.49 -12.64
C PRO A 304 16.35 17.78 -11.99
#